data_0a134681e5753f4eb73dcd8124523917
#
_entry.id   0a134681e5753f4eb73dcd8124523917
#
_cell.length_a   1.000
_cell.length_b   1.000
_cell.length_c   1.000
_cell.angle_alpha   90.00
_cell.angle_beta   90.00
_cell.angle_gamma   90.00
#
_symmetry.space_group_name_H-M   'P 1'
#
loop_
_entity.id
_entity.type
_entity.pdbx_description
1 polymer ?
#
loop_
_entity_poly.entity_id
_entity_poly.type
_entity_poly.pdbx_seq_one_letter_code
_entity_poly.pdbx_strand_id
1 'polypeptide(L)'
;MSAIVDIVGREILDSRGNPTVECDVLLESGTMGRAAVPSGASTGSREAIELRDGDKGRYLGKGVLKAVENINTEISEAVLGLDASEQAFLDRTLLDLDGTENKSRLGANAMLAVSMAVARAAAEESGLPLYRYFGGMGGMQMPVPMMNVINGGAHANNSLDLQEFMIIPVGAPTFREALRYGAEVFHALKKILHDKGISTAVGDEGGFAPSVENHEAAIQMILEAIDKAGFVAGEQIALGLDCAASEFYKDGKYVLEGEGGLSLDAAQWTDMLATWCDKYPIISIEDGMHEGDWDGWKLLTERLGKKVQLVGDDLFVTNTKILQEGIEKGIGNSILIKINQIGTLTETFAAIEMAKRAGYTAVISHRSGETEDSTIADIAVGTNAGQIKTGSLSRSDRMAKYNQLLRIEEDLGDIATYPGRAAFYNLR
;
A
#
# COMPACT_ATOMS: atom_id res chain seq x y z
N MET A 1 17.05 -1.86 29.77
CA MET A 1 15.85 -2.69 29.96
C MET A 1 14.73 -2.12 29.10
N SER A 2 14.07 -2.98 28.34
CA SER A 2 13.10 -2.62 27.29
C SER A 2 11.66 -2.50 27.79
N ALA A 3 11.46 -2.36 29.11
CA ALA A 3 10.12 -2.18 29.67
C ALA A 3 9.51 -0.84 29.23
N ILE A 4 8.25 -0.87 28.81
CA ILE A 4 7.47 0.30 28.46
C ILE A 4 7.11 1.04 29.74
N VAL A 5 7.46 2.32 29.88
CA VAL A 5 7.19 3.15 31.05
C VAL A 5 6.18 4.25 30.79
N ASP A 6 5.98 4.66 29.52
CA ASP A 6 4.99 5.66 29.17
C ASP A 6 4.52 5.51 27.72
N ILE A 7 3.26 5.85 27.46
CA ILE A 7 2.65 5.90 26.13
C ILE A 7 1.80 7.16 26.02
N VAL A 8 2.00 7.91 24.95
CA VAL A 8 1.26 9.14 24.66
C VAL A 8 0.69 9.10 23.25
N GLY A 9 -0.61 8.94 23.11
CA GLY A 9 -1.34 9.12 21.87
C GLY A 9 -1.73 10.58 21.64
N ARG A 10 -1.73 11.01 20.37
CA ARG A 10 -2.21 12.33 19.96
C ARG A 10 -2.89 12.29 18.62
N GLU A 11 -3.72 13.31 18.38
CA GLU A 11 -4.31 13.56 17.07
C GLU A 11 -3.36 14.45 16.26
N ILE A 12 -3.04 14.05 15.04
CA ILE A 12 -2.30 14.85 14.05
C ILE A 12 -3.09 14.91 12.75
N LEU A 13 -2.61 15.63 11.74
CA LEU A 13 -3.24 15.70 10.43
C LEU A 13 -2.48 14.85 9.40
N ASP A 14 -3.24 14.17 8.56
CA ASP A 14 -2.71 13.44 7.41
C ASP A 14 -2.50 14.34 6.18
N SER A 15 -2.00 13.78 5.08
CA SER A 15 -1.72 14.46 3.81
C SER A 15 -2.95 15.08 3.13
N ARG A 16 -4.16 14.71 3.57
CA ARG A 16 -5.43 15.28 3.10
C ARG A 16 -6.01 16.32 4.06
N GLY A 17 -5.32 16.63 5.17
CA GLY A 17 -5.81 17.51 6.23
C GLY A 17 -6.89 16.89 7.11
N ASN A 18 -7.01 15.54 7.10
CA ASN A 18 -7.90 14.83 8.02
C ASN A 18 -7.13 14.37 9.27
N PRO A 19 -7.79 14.31 10.44
CA PRO A 19 -7.18 13.77 11.65
C PRO A 19 -6.76 12.30 11.48
N THR A 20 -5.60 11.99 12.07
CA THR A 20 -5.11 10.61 12.26
C THR A 20 -4.38 10.50 13.60
N VAL A 21 -3.97 9.29 13.96
CA VAL A 21 -3.37 8.97 15.26
C VAL A 21 -1.87 8.87 15.15
N GLU A 22 -1.17 9.51 16.09
CA GLU A 22 0.27 9.33 16.35
C GLU A 22 0.48 8.88 17.78
N CYS A 23 1.45 8.00 18.01
CA CYS A 23 1.80 7.48 19.33
C CYS A 23 3.30 7.58 19.58
N ASP A 24 3.65 8.04 20.81
CA ASP A 24 4.99 7.94 21.38
C ASP A 24 5.00 6.83 22.44
N VAL A 25 6.03 5.99 22.40
CA VAL A 25 6.30 4.97 23.42
C VAL A 25 7.68 5.25 24.04
N LEU A 26 7.75 5.35 25.36
CA LEU A 26 8.98 5.56 26.11
C LEU A 26 9.36 4.29 26.86
N LEU A 27 10.62 3.88 26.76
CA LEU A 27 11.18 2.75 27.47
C LEU A 27 11.92 3.21 28.74
N GLU A 28 12.12 2.28 29.68
CA GLU A 28 12.84 2.54 30.95
C GLU A 28 14.27 3.07 30.72
N SER A 29 14.90 2.71 29.60
CA SER A 29 16.21 3.26 29.20
C SER A 29 16.20 4.73 28.81
N GLY A 30 15.03 5.32 28.60
CA GLY A 30 14.86 6.65 28.01
C GLY A 30 14.72 6.63 26.47
N THR A 31 14.83 5.46 25.85
CA THR A 31 14.61 5.31 24.41
C THR A 31 13.15 5.52 24.06
N MET A 32 12.88 6.24 22.96
CA MET A 32 11.54 6.57 22.52
C MET A 32 11.31 6.08 21.07
N GLY A 33 10.13 5.53 20.83
CA GLY A 33 9.62 5.25 19.47
C GLY A 33 8.39 6.09 19.17
N ARG A 34 8.30 6.65 17.96
CA ARG A 34 7.14 7.40 17.47
C ARG A 34 6.64 6.79 16.17
N ALA A 35 5.33 6.66 16.02
CA ALA A 35 4.70 6.21 14.78
C ALA A 35 3.36 6.90 14.55
N ALA A 36 3.04 7.13 13.28
CA ALA A 36 1.77 7.69 12.83
C ALA A 36 1.06 6.74 11.86
N VAL A 37 -0.25 6.69 11.94
CA VAL A 37 -1.09 5.74 11.21
C VAL A 37 -1.64 6.38 9.93
N PRO A 38 -1.60 5.70 8.77
CA PRO A 38 -2.25 6.15 7.55
C PRO A 38 -3.77 5.94 7.58
N SER A 39 -4.49 6.57 6.64
CA SER A 39 -5.95 6.48 6.51
C SER A 39 -6.36 6.32 5.04
N GLY A 40 -7.32 5.44 4.75
CA GLY A 40 -7.82 5.20 3.40
C GLY A 40 -8.87 6.22 2.93
N ALA A 41 -9.03 6.35 1.60
CA ALA A 41 -10.16 7.02 0.96
C ALA A 41 -11.20 6.00 0.48
N SER A 42 -10.83 5.10 -0.42
CA SER A 42 -11.55 3.85 -0.69
C SER A 42 -11.17 2.81 0.35
N THR A 43 -12.13 2.06 0.85
CA THR A 43 -11.91 1.06 1.91
C THR A 43 -12.66 -0.21 1.58
N GLY A 44 -12.00 -1.37 1.68
CA GLY A 44 -12.64 -2.67 1.59
C GLY A 44 -13.66 -2.85 2.74
N SER A 45 -14.79 -3.44 2.43
CA SER A 45 -15.89 -3.60 3.40
C SER A 45 -15.51 -4.46 4.62
N ARG A 46 -14.44 -5.24 4.51
CA ARG A 46 -13.94 -6.16 5.54
C ARG A 46 -12.68 -5.69 6.24
N GLU A 47 -12.25 -4.44 6.04
CA GLU A 47 -11.12 -3.86 6.78
C GLU A 47 -11.40 -3.78 8.27
N ALA A 48 -10.37 -3.86 9.10
CA ALA A 48 -10.44 -3.51 10.50
C ALA A 48 -10.87 -2.04 10.67
N ILE A 49 -11.61 -1.75 11.73
CA ILE A 49 -12.28 -0.47 11.91
C ILE A 49 -11.30 0.64 12.27
N GLU A 50 -11.23 1.67 11.44
CA GLU A 50 -10.64 2.96 11.80
C GLU A 50 -11.66 3.71 12.69
N LEU A 51 -11.33 3.86 13.98
CA LEU A 51 -12.24 4.50 14.93
C LEU A 51 -12.24 6.02 14.75
N ARG A 52 -13.39 6.55 14.35
CA ARG A 52 -13.69 7.97 14.19
C ARG A 52 -14.72 8.43 15.22
N ASP A 53 -14.62 9.69 15.64
CA ASP A 53 -15.49 10.25 16.68
C ASP A 53 -16.95 10.39 16.23
N GLY A 54 -17.18 10.69 14.96
CA GLY A 54 -18.51 10.88 14.37
C GLY A 54 -19.15 12.23 14.76
N ASP A 55 -18.47 13.06 15.51
CA ASP A 55 -18.94 14.41 15.88
C ASP A 55 -18.84 15.36 14.68
N LYS A 56 -19.97 15.67 14.07
CA LYS A 56 -20.04 16.56 12.90
C LYS A 56 -19.61 18.00 13.17
N GLY A 57 -19.61 18.42 14.44
CA GLY A 57 -19.14 19.73 14.86
C GLY A 57 -17.61 19.86 14.88
N ARG A 58 -16.90 18.75 14.77
CA ARG A 58 -15.43 18.71 14.80
C ARG A 58 -14.89 17.85 13.66
N TYR A 59 -14.04 18.44 12.80
CA TYR A 59 -13.48 17.77 11.61
C TYR A 59 -14.52 17.04 10.75
N LEU A 60 -15.74 17.55 10.68
CA LEU A 60 -16.85 16.95 9.90
C LEU A 60 -17.16 15.47 10.29
N GLY A 61 -16.88 15.11 11.54
CA GLY A 61 -17.04 13.76 12.06
C GLY A 61 -15.81 12.87 11.97
N LYS A 62 -14.71 13.37 11.39
CA LYS A 62 -13.47 12.58 11.15
C LYS A 62 -12.45 12.66 12.29
N GLY A 63 -12.75 13.34 13.42
CA GLY A 63 -11.87 13.38 14.59
C GLY A 63 -11.52 11.97 15.11
N VAL A 64 -10.40 11.84 15.81
CA VAL A 64 -9.88 10.57 16.35
C VAL A 64 -9.61 10.63 17.87
N LEU A 65 -10.27 11.54 18.58
CA LEU A 65 -10.05 11.68 20.03
C LEU A 65 -10.44 10.45 20.83
N LYS A 66 -11.45 9.68 20.40
CA LYS A 66 -11.80 8.38 21.04
C LYS A 66 -10.66 7.38 20.93
N ALA A 67 -10.04 7.26 19.75
CA ALA A 67 -8.88 6.40 19.55
C ALA A 67 -7.68 6.87 20.41
N VAL A 68 -7.44 8.17 20.47
CA VAL A 68 -6.40 8.79 21.32
C VAL A 68 -6.68 8.53 22.80
N GLU A 69 -7.91 8.66 23.25
CA GLU A 69 -8.31 8.34 24.63
C GLU A 69 -8.06 6.87 24.96
N ASN A 70 -8.40 5.95 24.06
CA ASN A 70 -8.13 4.54 24.24
C ASN A 70 -6.62 4.25 24.40
N ILE A 71 -5.75 4.93 23.65
CA ILE A 71 -4.29 4.83 23.82
C ILE A 71 -3.85 5.32 25.20
N ASN A 72 -4.32 6.51 25.60
CA ASN A 72 -3.86 7.19 26.80
C ASN A 72 -4.45 6.62 28.11
N THR A 73 -5.43 5.72 28.01
CA THR A 73 -6.08 5.09 29.17
C THR A 73 -5.89 3.56 29.14
N GLU A 74 -6.88 2.81 28.65
CA GLU A 74 -6.92 1.36 28.79
C GLU A 74 -5.80 0.61 28.03
N ILE A 75 -5.35 1.10 26.87
CA ILE A 75 -4.20 0.49 26.17
C ILE A 75 -2.94 0.76 26.99
N SER A 76 -2.71 1.99 27.44
CA SER A 76 -1.58 2.34 28.28
C SER A 76 -1.52 1.46 29.55
N GLU A 77 -2.64 1.33 30.25
CA GLU A 77 -2.72 0.47 31.47
C GLU A 77 -2.38 -0.99 31.18
N ALA A 78 -2.78 -1.51 30.01
CA ALA A 78 -2.57 -2.91 29.64
C ALA A 78 -1.12 -3.22 29.21
N VAL A 79 -0.39 -2.23 28.67
CA VAL A 79 0.94 -2.47 28.07
C VAL A 79 2.10 -1.91 28.88
N LEU A 80 1.85 -1.03 29.86
CA LEU A 80 2.89 -0.55 30.77
C LEU A 80 3.58 -1.71 31.48
N GLY A 81 4.92 -1.70 31.50
CA GLY A 81 5.75 -2.76 32.07
C GLY A 81 6.03 -3.94 31.16
N LEU A 82 5.37 -4.05 29.99
CA LEU A 82 5.70 -5.07 28.99
C LEU A 82 7.07 -4.79 28.37
N ASP A 83 7.73 -5.86 27.95
CA ASP A 83 8.98 -5.79 27.21
C ASP A 83 8.71 -5.43 25.75
N ALA A 84 9.24 -4.29 25.29
CA ALA A 84 9.07 -3.81 23.92
C ALA A 84 9.65 -4.74 22.86
N SER A 85 10.60 -5.61 23.21
CA SER A 85 11.17 -6.60 22.29
C SER A 85 10.22 -7.78 22.00
N GLU A 86 9.20 -7.96 22.84
CA GLU A 86 8.21 -9.04 22.72
C GLU A 86 6.98 -8.60 21.89
N GLN A 87 7.21 -8.18 20.62
CA GLN A 87 6.19 -7.62 19.74
C GLN A 87 4.92 -8.49 19.62
N ALA A 88 5.11 -9.79 19.44
CA ALA A 88 3.96 -10.70 19.29
C ALA A 88 3.11 -10.79 20.56
N PHE A 89 3.73 -10.72 21.73
CA PHE A 89 3.04 -10.70 23.01
C PHE A 89 2.30 -9.36 23.22
N LEU A 90 2.94 -8.26 22.89
CA LEU A 90 2.31 -6.92 22.91
C LEU A 90 1.07 -6.88 22.00
N ASP A 91 1.22 -7.26 20.73
CA ASP A 91 0.12 -7.24 19.77
C ASP A 91 -1.01 -8.18 20.21
N ARG A 92 -0.68 -9.34 20.78
CA ARG A 92 -1.69 -10.23 21.36
C ARG A 92 -2.42 -9.60 22.53
N THR A 93 -1.74 -8.85 23.40
CA THR A 93 -2.36 -8.10 24.50
C THR A 93 -3.35 -7.08 23.97
N LEU A 94 -3.00 -6.35 22.88
CA LEU A 94 -3.92 -5.40 22.23
C LEU A 94 -5.16 -6.09 21.65
N LEU A 95 -4.97 -7.23 20.99
CA LEU A 95 -6.07 -8.02 20.40
C LEU A 95 -7.02 -8.56 21.48
N ASP A 96 -6.49 -9.09 22.55
CA ASP A 96 -7.29 -9.64 23.67
C ASP A 96 -8.02 -8.51 24.41
N LEU A 97 -7.41 -7.32 24.53
CA LEU A 97 -8.01 -6.14 25.11
C LEU A 97 -9.18 -5.63 24.27
N ASP A 98 -9.03 -5.56 22.94
CA ASP A 98 -10.12 -5.16 22.03
C ASP A 98 -11.26 -6.19 22.07
N GLY A 99 -10.94 -7.47 21.94
CA GLY A 99 -11.86 -8.59 22.04
C GLY A 99 -12.88 -8.71 20.90
N THR A 100 -12.78 -7.86 19.85
CA THR A 100 -13.65 -7.91 18.66
C THR A 100 -12.89 -8.41 17.45
N GLU A 101 -13.57 -9.02 16.48
CA GLU A 101 -12.91 -9.56 15.29
C GLU A 101 -12.34 -8.45 14.39
N ASN A 102 -13.01 -7.30 14.30
CA ASN A 102 -12.67 -6.18 13.41
C ASN A 102 -12.06 -4.97 14.12
N LYS A 103 -11.59 -5.11 15.37
CA LYS A 103 -10.98 -4.04 16.19
C LYS A 103 -11.94 -2.84 16.40
N SER A 104 -13.24 -3.08 16.45
CA SER A 104 -14.25 -2.01 16.53
C SER A 104 -14.32 -1.34 17.92
N ARG A 105 -13.79 -1.95 18.97
CA ARG A 105 -13.85 -1.40 20.33
C ARG A 105 -12.76 -0.35 20.57
N LEU A 106 -11.51 -0.69 20.31
CA LEU A 106 -10.37 0.22 20.51
C LEU A 106 -10.04 1.04 19.27
N GLY A 107 -10.28 0.48 18.10
CA GLY A 107 -9.90 1.02 16.80
C GLY A 107 -8.57 0.46 16.29
N ALA A 108 -8.56 -0.02 15.04
CA ALA A 108 -7.34 -0.48 14.39
C ALA A 108 -6.28 0.62 14.32
N ASN A 109 -6.67 1.89 14.17
CA ASN A 109 -5.78 3.04 14.18
C ASN A 109 -5.08 3.21 15.54
N ALA A 110 -5.80 3.09 16.67
CA ALA A 110 -5.19 3.16 18.00
C ALA A 110 -4.22 2.00 18.24
N MET A 111 -4.63 0.79 17.91
CA MET A 111 -3.81 -0.42 18.10
C MET A 111 -2.54 -0.38 17.24
N LEU A 112 -2.66 0.00 15.97
CA LEU A 112 -1.54 0.07 15.04
C LEU A 112 -0.52 1.14 15.46
N ALA A 113 -0.98 2.31 15.90
CA ALA A 113 -0.09 3.37 16.37
C ALA A 113 0.82 2.87 17.50
N VAL A 114 0.26 2.15 18.46
CA VAL A 114 1.02 1.55 19.56
C VAL A 114 1.94 0.42 19.08
N SER A 115 1.43 -0.50 18.26
CA SER A 115 2.21 -1.61 17.70
C SER A 115 3.47 -1.12 16.96
N MET A 116 3.32 -0.10 16.10
CA MET A 116 4.43 0.49 15.35
C MET A 116 5.40 1.27 16.25
N ALA A 117 4.89 2.09 17.17
CA ALA A 117 5.73 2.89 18.06
C ALA A 117 6.58 2.00 18.98
N VAL A 118 6.03 0.89 19.47
CA VAL A 118 6.78 -0.10 20.26
C VAL A 118 7.88 -0.75 19.42
N ALA A 119 7.60 -1.15 18.18
CA ALA A 119 8.64 -1.73 17.31
C ALA A 119 9.78 -0.74 17.04
N ARG A 120 9.47 0.55 16.85
CA ARG A 120 10.51 1.58 16.70
C ARG A 120 11.34 1.77 17.97
N ALA A 121 10.70 1.82 19.14
CA ALA A 121 11.41 1.93 20.40
C ALA A 121 12.33 0.70 20.64
N ALA A 122 11.83 -0.51 20.35
CA ALA A 122 12.60 -1.73 20.49
C ALA A 122 13.79 -1.81 19.52
N ALA A 123 13.63 -1.35 18.29
CA ALA A 123 14.71 -1.26 17.31
C ALA A 123 15.81 -0.31 17.78
N GLU A 124 15.43 0.90 18.21
CA GLU A 124 16.35 1.91 18.75
C GLU A 124 17.09 1.41 20.01
N GLU A 125 16.37 0.78 20.95
CA GLU A 125 16.95 0.16 22.14
C GLU A 125 17.97 -0.93 21.82
N SER A 126 17.73 -1.68 20.73
CA SER A 126 18.62 -2.72 20.25
C SER A 126 19.81 -2.17 19.44
N GLY A 127 19.85 -0.86 19.17
CA GLY A 127 20.85 -0.23 18.31
C GLY A 127 20.77 -0.67 16.86
N LEU A 128 19.59 -1.09 16.40
CA LEU A 128 19.35 -1.56 15.02
C LEU A 128 18.47 -0.58 14.25
N PRO A 129 18.76 -0.29 12.97
CA PRO A 129 17.79 0.36 12.11
C PRO A 129 16.55 -0.55 11.97
N LEU A 130 15.38 0.09 11.79
CA LEU A 130 14.09 -0.61 11.87
C LEU A 130 13.97 -1.77 10.88
N TYR A 131 14.46 -1.61 9.64
CA TYR A 131 14.44 -2.69 8.65
C TYR A 131 15.26 -3.91 9.08
N ARG A 132 16.39 -3.72 9.78
CA ARG A 132 17.19 -4.83 10.36
C ARG A 132 16.50 -5.47 11.55
N TYR A 133 15.85 -4.67 12.37
CA TYR A 133 15.06 -5.17 13.49
C TYR A 133 13.96 -6.12 12.99
N PHE A 134 13.29 -5.76 11.90
CA PHE A 134 12.26 -6.59 11.25
C PHE A 134 12.83 -7.83 10.55
N GLY A 135 13.96 -7.69 9.87
CA GLY A 135 14.51 -8.73 9.00
C GLY A 135 15.55 -9.65 9.66
N GLY A 136 16.05 -9.27 10.82
CA GLY A 136 17.12 -10.02 11.49
C GLY A 136 18.39 -10.08 10.64
N MET A 137 18.97 -11.26 10.51
CA MET A 137 20.19 -11.48 9.72
C MET A 137 19.93 -11.68 8.23
N GLY A 138 18.67 -11.90 7.84
CA GLY A 138 18.22 -11.97 6.44
C GLY A 138 17.73 -10.61 5.97
N GLY A 139 17.04 -10.58 4.83
CA GLY A 139 16.28 -9.42 4.44
C GLY A 139 17.11 -8.24 3.96
N MET A 140 17.72 -8.37 2.78
CA MET A 140 18.55 -7.30 2.20
C MET A 140 18.09 -6.93 0.79
N GLN A 141 16.86 -7.28 0.44
CA GLN A 141 16.30 -7.02 -0.87
C GLN A 141 15.57 -5.68 -0.88
N MET A 142 15.98 -4.78 -1.76
CA MET A 142 15.26 -3.55 -2.03
C MET A 142 13.99 -3.86 -2.82
N PRO A 143 12.84 -3.25 -2.48
CA PRO A 143 11.60 -3.50 -3.21
C PRO A 143 11.59 -2.82 -4.59
N VAL A 144 10.95 -3.46 -5.56
CA VAL A 144 10.60 -2.83 -6.85
C VAL A 144 9.43 -1.87 -6.61
N PRO A 145 9.58 -0.57 -6.92
CA PRO A 145 8.50 0.38 -6.72
C PRO A 145 7.48 0.32 -7.85
N MET A 146 6.21 0.34 -7.48
CA MET A 146 5.06 0.51 -8.37
C MET A 146 4.56 1.94 -8.20
N MET A 147 4.89 2.81 -9.16
CA MET A 147 4.74 4.25 -9.03
C MET A 147 3.51 4.74 -9.78
N ASN A 148 2.52 5.24 -9.05
CA ASN A 148 1.27 5.76 -9.60
C ASN A 148 1.49 7.12 -10.28
N VAL A 149 1.55 7.19 -11.60
CA VAL A 149 1.81 8.42 -12.36
C VAL A 149 0.57 9.09 -12.91
N ILE A 150 -0.53 8.34 -13.11
CA ILE A 150 -1.86 8.89 -13.46
C ILE A 150 -2.90 8.34 -12.50
N ASN A 151 -3.67 9.25 -11.90
CA ASN A 151 -4.79 8.96 -11.00
C ASN A 151 -6.12 9.07 -11.73
N GLY A 152 -7.06 8.19 -11.37
CA GLY A 152 -8.46 8.24 -11.77
C GLY A 152 -9.35 7.75 -10.63
N GLY A 153 -10.57 7.30 -10.94
CA GLY A 153 -11.50 6.74 -9.97
C GLY A 153 -11.70 7.63 -8.74
N ALA A 154 -11.63 7.03 -7.56
CA ALA A 154 -11.77 7.75 -6.28
C ALA A 154 -10.61 8.71 -5.98
N HIS A 155 -9.46 8.58 -6.64
CA HIS A 155 -8.26 9.39 -6.41
C HIS A 155 -8.19 10.68 -7.23
N ALA A 156 -9.10 10.88 -8.19
CA ALA A 156 -9.12 12.08 -9.04
C ALA A 156 -10.52 12.41 -9.54
N ASN A 157 -10.79 13.69 -9.71
CA ASN A 157 -12.02 14.15 -10.36
C ASN A 157 -11.78 14.31 -11.87
N ASN A 158 -11.81 13.19 -12.59
CA ASN A 158 -11.62 13.13 -14.04
C ASN A 158 -12.50 12.03 -14.68
N SER A 159 -12.27 11.73 -15.96
CA SER A 159 -13.06 10.77 -16.74
C SER A 159 -12.64 9.32 -16.61
N LEU A 160 -11.60 9.00 -15.81
CA LEU A 160 -11.07 7.65 -15.68
C LEU A 160 -11.77 6.89 -14.56
N ASP A 161 -12.27 5.68 -14.85
CA ASP A 161 -12.85 4.78 -13.83
C ASP A 161 -11.75 4.06 -13.05
N LEU A 162 -10.66 3.62 -13.73
CA LEU A 162 -9.53 2.98 -13.09
C LEU A 162 -8.80 3.96 -12.19
N GLN A 163 -8.45 3.50 -10.98
CA GLN A 163 -7.93 4.34 -9.91
C GLN A 163 -6.48 4.75 -10.13
N GLU A 164 -5.63 3.83 -10.63
CA GLU A 164 -4.20 4.10 -10.79
C GLU A 164 -3.61 3.46 -12.04
N PHE A 165 -2.72 4.23 -12.68
CA PHE A 165 -1.87 3.79 -13.78
C PHE A 165 -0.42 3.93 -13.32
N MET A 166 0.26 2.80 -13.18
CA MET A 166 1.59 2.73 -12.56
C MET A 166 2.68 2.40 -13.56
N ILE A 167 3.87 2.95 -13.34
CA ILE A 167 5.12 2.52 -13.95
C ILE A 167 5.93 1.66 -12.97
N ILE A 168 6.60 0.64 -13.49
CA ILE A 168 7.33 -0.36 -12.70
C ILE A 168 8.71 -0.55 -13.30
N PRO A 169 9.79 0.01 -12.73
CA PRO A 169 11.13 -0.01 -13.31
C PRO A 169 11.85 -1.34 -13.07
N VAL A 170 11.36 -2.40 -13.70
CA VAL A 170 11.83 -3.79 -13.55
C VAL A 170 13.22 -4.04 -14.13
N GLY A 171 13.69 -3.18 -15.01
CA GLY A 171 15.01 -3.31 -15.67
C GLY A 171 16.10 -2.44 -15.07
N ALA A 172 15.83 -1.72 -13.97
CA ALA A 172 16.84 -0.92 -13.30
C ALA A 172 17.86 -1.83 -12.56
N PRO A 173 19.13 -1.41 -12.45
CA PRO A 173 20.16 -2.22 -11.79
C PRO A 173 20.14 -2.09 -10.26
N THR A 174 19.62 -0.98 -9.72
CA THR A 174 19.53 -0.67 -8.29
C THR A 174 18.22 0.04 -7.98
N PHE A 175 17.86 0.13 -6.71
CA PHE A 175 16.69 0.91 -6.29
C PHE A 175 16.86 2.41 -6.62
N ARG A 176 18.05 2.96 -6.40
CA ARG A 176 18.37 4.35 -6.73
C ARG A 176 18.13 4.64 -8.21
N GLU A 177 18.55 3.75 -9.10
CA GLU A 177 18.30 3.89 -10.54
C GLU A 177 16.82 3.69 -10.88
N ALA A 178 16.15 2.76 -10.22
CA ALA A 178 14.70 2.59 -10.38
C ALA A 178 13.92 3.88 -10.04
N LEU A 179 14.31 4.53 -8.94
CA LEU A 179 13.71 5.81 -8.54
C LEU A 179 14.03 6.93 -9.55
N ARG A 180 15.26 6.97 -10.08
CA ARG A 180 15.66 7.90 -11.15
C ARG A 180 14.81 7.68 -12.41
N TYR A 181 14.64 6.43 -12.86
CA TYR A 181 13.78 6.10 -14.00
C TYR A 181 12.37 6.65 -13.81
N GLY A 182 11.79 6.39 -12.63
CA GLY A 182 10.46 6.89 -12.29
C GLY A 182 10.38 8.41 -12.34
N ALA A 183 11.34 9.13 -11.75
CA ALA A 183 11.36 10.58 -11.72
C ALA A 183 11.47 11.18 -13.13
N GLU A 184 12.33 10.63 -13.98
CA GLU A 184 12.51 11.08 -15.36
C GLU A 184 11.25 10.86 -16.20
N VAL A 185 10.58 9.71 -16.07
CA VAL A 185 9.29 9.45 -16.74
C VAL A 185 8.20 10.39 -16.22
N PHE A 186 8.14 10.62 -14.89
CA PHE A 186 7.17 11.55 -14.28
C PHE A 186 7.32 12.96 -14.88
N HIS A 187 8.56 13.47 -15.01
CA HIS A 187 8.80 14.78 -15.61
C HIS A 187 8.55 14.81 -17.12
N ALA A 188 8.83 13.72 -17.85
CA ALA A 188 8.48 13.60 -19.27
C ALA A 188 6.95 13.63 -19.44
N LEU A 189 6.19 12.92 -18.60
CA LEU A 189 4.73 12.92 -18.61
C LEU A 189 4.18 14.32 -18.30
N LYS A 190 4.74 15.02 -17.32
CA LYS A 190 4.38 16.40 -17.00
C LYS A 190 4.52 17.31 -18.22
N LYS A 191 5.62 17.18 -18.97
CA LYS A 191 5.85 17.94 -20.18
C LYS A 191 4.85 17.61 -21.28
N ILE A 192 4.53 16.34 -21.49
CA ILE A 192 3.53 15.91 -22.46
C ILE A 192 2.17 16.52 -22.17
N LEU A 193 1.71 16.44 -20.92
CA LEU A 193 0.46 17.01 -20.47
C LEU A 193 0.42 18.52 -20.69
N HIS A 194 1.48 19.22 -20.29
CA HIS A 194 1.60 20.66 -20.48
C HIS A 194 1.55 21.05 -21.98
N ASP A 195 2.31 20.36 -22.83
CA ASP A 195 2.37 20.67 -24.27
C ASP A 195 1.04 20.41 -24.98
N LYS A 196 0.21 19.48 -24.44
CA LYS A 196 -1.17 19.21 -24.91
C LYS A 196 -2.22 20.12 -24.28
N GLY A 197 -1.83 21.06 -23.40
CA GLY A 197 -2.76 21.94 -22.68
C GLY A 197 -3.61 21.22 -21.64
N ILE A 198 -3.19 20.05 -21.17
CA ILE A 198 -3.88 19.25 -20.15
C ILE A 198 -3.32 19.61 -18.76
N SER A 199 -4.18 19.58 -17.75
CA SER A 199 -3.79 19.90 -16.36
C SER A 199 -2.65 19.01 -15.87
N THR A 200 -1.67 19.63 -15.22
CA THR A 200 -0.58 18.95 -14.48
C THR A 200 -0.80 18.97 -12.97
N ALA A 201 -2.02 19.24 -12.51
CA ALA A 201 -2.39 19.07 -11.12
C ALA A 201 -2.28 17.59 -10.71
N VAL A 202 -1.90 17.36 -9.45
CA VAL A 202 -1.72 16.02 -8.91
C VAL A 202 -2.86 15.65 -7.96
N GLY A 203 -3.18 14.36 -7.92
CA GLY A 203 -4.14 13.77 -6.98
C GLY A 203 -3.52 13.50 -5.60
N ASP A 204 -4.27 12.79 -4.76
CA ASP A 204 -3.90 12.51 -3.37
C ASP A 204 -2.58 11.72 -3.24
N GLU A 205 -2.24 10.91 -4.24
CA GLU A 205 -1.04 10.07 -4.24
C GLU A 205 0.12 10.65 -5.06
N GLY A 206 -0.02 11.90 -5.52
CA GLY A 206 1.05 12.61 -6.22
C GLY A 206 1.15 12.35 -7.72
N GLY A 207 0.35 11.44 -8.29
CA GLY A 207 0.21 11.25 -9.72
C GLY A 207 -0.64 12.35 -10.36
N PHE A 208 -0.49 12.57 -11.68
CA PHE A 208 -1.31 13.54 -12.40
C PHE A 208 -2.77 13.08 -12.48
N ALA A 209 -3.68 14.03 -12.54
CA ALA A 209 -5.12 13.77 -12.64
C ALA A 209 -5.69 14.38 -13.96
N PRO A 210 -5.23 13.93 -15.14
CA PRO A 210 -5.65 14.50 -16.41
C PRO A 210 -7.07 14.04 -16.76
N SER A 211 -7.83 14.89 -17.47
CA SER A 211 -9.00 14.47 -18.22
C SER A 211 -8.55 14.01 -19.60
N VAL A 212 -8.74 12.75 -19.90
CA VAL A 212 -8.37 12.10 -21.16
C VAL A 212 -9.58 11.38 -21.75
N GLU A 213 -9.48 10.99 -23.02
CA GLU A 213 -10.61 10.44 -23.78
C GLU A 213 -11.12 9.10 -23.22
N ASN A 214 -10.20 8.21 -22.84
CA ASN A 214 -10.46 6.87 -22.31
C ASN A 214 -9.23 6.31 -21.57
N HIS A 215 -9.35 5.08 -21.04
CA HIS A 215 -8.27 4.42 -20.30
C HIS A 215 -7.04 4.12 -21.19
N GLU A 216 -7.24 3.69 -22.44
CA GLU A 216 -6.11 3.44 -23.34
C GLU A 216 -5.34 4.72 -23.67
N ALA A 217 -6.01 5.88 -23.75
CA ALA A 217 -5.34 7.17 -23.94
C ALA A 217 -4.38 7.48 -22.77
N ALA A 218 -4.75 7.15 -21.55
CA ALA A 218 -3.87 7.28 -20.39
C ALA A 218 -2.65 6.35 -20.51
N ILE A 219 -2.85 5.08 -20.88
CA ILE A 219 -1.77 4.11 -21.10
C ILE A 219 -0.81 4.61 -22.19
N GLN A 220 -1.34 5.08 -23.30
CA GLN A 220 -0.53 5.58 -24.43
C GLN A 220 0.30 6.82 -24.04
N MET A 221 -0.24 7.73 -23.23
CA MET A 221 0.53 8.86 -22.69
C MET A 221 1.70 8.42 -21.82
N ILE A 222 1.52 7.40 -20.99
CA ILE A 222 2.60 6.85 -20.17
C ILE A 222 3.67 6.21 -21.06
N LEU A 223 3.29 5.46 -22.09
CA LEU A 223 4.22 4.87 -23.05
C LEU A 223 5.00 5.94 -23.81
N GLU A 224 4.34 7.03 -24.23
CA GLU A 224 5.00 8.20 -24.82
C GLU A 224 5.99 8.85 -23.86
N ALA A 225 5.66 8.92 -22.57
CA ALA A 225 6.54 9.48 -21.55
C ALA A 225 7.77 8.58 -21.29
N ILE A 226 7.61 7.27 -21.28
CA ILE A 226 8.70 6.31 -21.15
C ILE A 226 9.69 6.45 -22.32
N ASP A 227 9.18 6.51 -23.56
CA ASP A 227 9.99 6.70 -24.76
C ASP A 227 10.73 8.05 -24.74
N LYS A 228 10.04 9.15 -24.42
CA LYS A 228 10.64 10.48 -24.30
C LYS A 228 11.70 10.59 -23.21
N ALA A 229 11.57 9.80 -22.14
CA ALA A 229 12.58 9.71 -21.09
C ALA A 229 13.80 8.84 -21.51
N GLY A 230 13.72 8.18 -22.67
CA GLY A 230 14.81 7.36 -23.23
C GLY A 230 14.82 5.92 -22.70
N PHE A 231 13.71 5.42 -22.19
CA PHE A 231 13.60 4.04 -21.70
C PHE A 231 12.77 3.16 -22.64
N VAL A 232 12.99 1.85 -22.56
CA VAL A 232 12.26 0.84 -23.34
C VAL A 232 11.12 0.25 -22.51
N ALA A 233 9.88 0.51 -22.96
CA ALA A 233 8.70 -0.05 -22.33
C ALA A 233 8.68 -1.59 -22.45
N GLY A 234 8.34 -2.27 -21.36
CA GLY A 234 8.32 -3.73 -21.27
C GLY A 234 9.66 -4.35 -20.88
N GLU A 235 10.79 -3.70 -21.18
CA GLU A 235 12.13 -4.18 -20.80
C GLU A 235 12.63 -3.48 -19.53
N GLN A 236 12.77 -2.15 -19.59
CA GLN A 236 13.25 -1.33 -18.48
C GLN A 236 12.10 -0.91 -17.55
N ILE A 237 10.97 -0.55 -18.11
CA ILE A 237 9.79 -0.09 -17.37
C ILE A 237 8.57 -0.85 -17.89
N ALA A 238 7.94 -1.61 -17.00
CA ALA A 238 6.64 -2.23 -17.22
C ALA A 238 5.51 -1.35 -16.67
N LEU A 239 4.27 -1.73 -16.93
CA LEU A 239 3.08 -1.04 -16.44
C LEU A 239 2.33 -1.87 -15.41
N GLY A 240 1.61 -1.19 -14.52
CA GLY A 240 0.64 -1.76 -13.60
C GLY A 240 -0.65 -0.94 -13.60
N LEU A 241 -1.75 -1.59 -13.28
CA LEU A 241 -3.06 -0.98 -13.13
C LEU A 241 -3.60 -1.28 -11.73
N ASP A 242 -4.24 -0.32 -11.10
CA ASP A 242 -5.19 -0.54 -10.03
C ASP A 242 -6.57 -0.20 -10.57
N CYS A 243 -7.40 -1.21 -10.76
CA CYS A 243 -8.75 -1.03 -11.28
C CYS A 243 -9.70 -0.50 -10.22
N ALA A 244 -9.51 -0.89 -8.95
CA ALA A 244 -10.47 -0.65 -7.87
C ALA A 244 -11.90 -0.99 -8.31
N ALA A 245 -12.08 -2.18 -8.90
CA ALA A 245 -13.27 -2.52 -9.68
C ALA A 245 -14.57 -2.55 -8.84
N SER A 246 -14.46 -2.56 -7.52
CA SER A 246 -15.60 -2.41 -6.62
C SER A 246 -16.31 -1.05 -6.78
N GLU A 247 -15.59 -0.01 -7.18
CA GLU A 247 -16.12 1.35 -7.32
C GLU A 247 -17.08 1.49 -8.53
N PHE A 248 -16.89 0.70 -9.59
CA PHE A 248 -17.72 0.72 -10.79
C PHE A 248 -18.54 -0.56 -11.01
N TYR A 249 -18.65 -1.40 -9.99
CA TYR A 249 -19.51 -2.59 -10.01
C TYR A 249 -20.94 -2.26 -9.55
N LYS A 250 -21.92 -2.45 -10.45
CA LYS A 250 -23.35 -2.14 -10.20
C LYS A 250 -24.22 -3.27 -10.73
N ASP A 251 -25.08 -3.80 -9.87
CA ASP A 251 -26.08 -4.82 -10.23
C ASP A 251 -25.50 -6.02 -11.03
N GLY A 252 -24.35 -6.52 -10.63
CA GLY A 252 -23.70 -7.66 -11.27
C GLY A 252 -22.93 -7.32 -12.56
N LYS A 253 -22.71 -6.03 -12.84
CA LYS A 253 -22.00 -5.54 -14.01
C LYS A 253 -20.91 -4.55 -13.66
N TYR A 254 -19.85 -4.54 -14.45
CA TYR A 254 -18.79 -3.54 -14.44
C TYR A 254 -19.17 -2.44 -15.41
N VAL A 255 -19.47 -1.25 -14.89
CA VAL A 255 -20.00 -0.10 -15.66
C VAL A 255 -18.91 0.97 -15.75
N LEU A 256 -18.34 1.12 -16.94
CA LEU A 256 -17.22 2.02 -17.22
C LEU A 256 -17.76 3.33 -17.83
N GLU A 257 -17.92 4.35 -17.01
CA GLU A 257 -18.39 5.66 -17.46
C GLU A 257 -17.37 6.34 -18.39
N GLY A 258 -16.06 6.17 -18.10
CA GLY A 258 -14.95 6.66 -18.93
C GLY A 258 -14.82 5.98 -20.29
N GLU A 259 -15.54 4.89 -20.52
CA GLU A 259 -15.66 4.19 -21.81
C GLU A 259 -17.08 4.37 -22.41
N GLY A 260 -17.71 5.52 -22.14
CA GLY A 260 -19.02 5.86 -22.70
C GLY A 260 -20.19 5.10 -22.07
N GLY A 261 -20.07 4.68 -20.81
CA GLY A 261 -21.11 3.93 -20.09
C GLY A 261 -21.16 2.45 -20.48
N LEU A 262 -20.04 1.89 -20.90
CA LEU A 262 -19.92 0.48 -21.26
C LEU A 262 -20.25 -0.41 -20.07
N SER A 263 -21.21 -1.33 -20.21
CA SER A 263 -21.67 -2.24 -19.15
C SER A 263 -21.29 -3.68 -19.51
N LEU A 264 -20.40 -4.29 -18.70
CA LEU A 264 -19.80 -5.58 -18.98
C LEU A 264 -20.13 -6.57 -17.87
N ASP A 265 -20.31 -7.85 -18.21
CA ASP A 265 -20.24 -8.93 -17.22
C ASP A 265 -18.78 -9.28 -16.92
N ALA A 266 -18.56 -10.18 -15.94
CA ALA A 266 -17.22 -10.56 -15.50
C ALA A 266 -16.37 -11.16 -16.65
N ALA A 267 -16.97 -11.92 -17.55
CA ALA A 267 -16.26 -12.52 -18.68
C ALA A 267 -15.84 -11.44 -19.71
N GLN A 268 -16.74 -10.54 -20.07
CA GLN A 268 -16.46 -9.45 -20.98
C GLN A 268 -15.41 -8.47 -20.43
N TRP A 269 -15.49 -8.15 -19.14
CA TRP A 269 -14.49 -7.33 -18.46
C TRP A 269 -13.12 -8.02 -18.41
N THR A 270 -13.08 -9.32 -18.10
CA THR A 270 -11.85 -10.13 -18.16
C THR A 270 -11.23 -10.10 -19.56
N ASP A 271 -12.03 -10.23 -20.61
CA ASP A 271 -11.53 -10.19 -21.99
C ASP A 271 -10.99 -8.81 -22.38
N MET A 272 -11.57 -7.73 -21.87
CA MET A 272 -11.07 -6.37 -22.06
C MET A 272 -9.70 -6.20 -21.39
N LEU A 273 -9.56 -6.62 -20.13
CA LEU A 273 -8.28 -6.60 -19.42
C LEU A 273 -7.22 -7.47 -20.13
N ALA A 274 -7.61 -8.65 -20.59
CA ALA A 274 -6.71 -9.53 -21.34
C ALA A 274 -6.23 -8.89 -22.65
N THR A 275 -7.11 -8.21 -23.36
CA THR A 275 -6.76 -7.45 -24.58
C THR A 275 -5.73 -6.35 -24.29
N TRP A 276 -5.89 -5.62 -23.20
CA TRP A 276 -4.89 -4.60 -22.81
C TRP A 276 -3.55 -5.24 -22.43
N CYS A 277 -3.56 -6.38 -21.71
CA CYS A 277 -2.33 -7.11 -21.37
C CYS A 277 -1.61 -7.72 -22.57
N ASP A 278 -2.33 -8.07 -23.62
CA ASP A 278 -1.72 -8.54 -24.87
C ASP A 278 -1.14 -7.39 -25.71
N LYS A 279 -1.72 -6.19 -25.61
CA LYS A 279 -1.35 -5.00 -26.38
C LYS A 279 -0.26 -4.15 -25.71
N TYR A 280 -0.24 -4.10 -24.39
CA TYR A 280 0.62 -3.24 -23.58
C TYR A 280 1.45 -4.05 -22.58
N PRO A 281 2.62 -3.54 -22.14
CA PRO A 281 3.50 -4.26 -21.21
C PRO A 281 2.99 -4.20 -19.75
N ILE A 282 1.72 -4.58 -19.53
CA ILE A 282 1.09 -4.63 -18.22
C ILE A 282 1.45 -5.95 -17.55
N ILE A 283 2.11 -5.88 -16.38
CA ILE A 283 2.54 -7.05 -15.61
C ILE A 283 1.81 -7.22 -14.28
N SER A 284 1.01 -6.22 -13.87
CA SER A 284 0.29 -6.25 -12.60
C SER A 284 -1.07 -5.58 -12.75
N ILE A 285 -2.11 -6.19 -12.22
CA ILE A 285 -3.46 -5.66 -12.09
C ILE A 285 -3.91 -5.85 -10.64
N GLU A 286 -4.23 -4.75 -9.96
CA GLU A 286 -4.79 -4.75 -8.62
C GLU A 286 -6.31 -4.58 -8.71
N ASP A 287 -7.02 -5.33 -7.86
CA ASP A 287 -8.48 -5.32 -7.74
C ASP A 287 -9.22 -5.27 -9.08
N GLY A 288 -8.83 -6.19 -9.97
CA GLY A 288 -9.41 -6.34 -11.30
C GLY A 288 -10.88 -6.76 -11.30
N MET A 289 -11.40 -7.23 -10.14
CA MET A 289 -12.81 -7.59 -9.94
C MET A 289 -13.32 -7.00 -8.63
N HIS A 290 -14.63 -6.90 -8.50
CA HIS A 290 -15.30 -6.52 -7.24
C HIS A 290 -14.90 -7.46 -6.09
N GLU A 291 -14.74 -6.93 -4.88
CA GLU A 291 -14.29 -7.67 -3.69
C GLU A 291 -15.16 -8.88 -3.33
N GLY A 292 -16.43 -8.87 -3.71
CA GLY A 292 -17.40 -9.95 -3.50
C GLY A 292 -17.61 -10.86 -4.70
N ASP A 293 -17.06 -10.54 -5.89
CA ASP A 293 -17.22 -11.34 -7.11
C ASP A 293 -16.13 -12.42 -7.22
N TRP A 294 -16.19 -13.39 -6.33
CA TRP A 294 -15.18 -14.46 -6.24
C TRP A 294 -15.16 -15.39 -7.46
N ASP A 295 -16.29 -15.58 -8.13
CA ASP A 295 -16.37 -16.33 -9.39
C ASP A 295 -15.71 -15.53 -10.53
N GLY A 296 -15.91 -14.21 -10.59
CA GLY A 296 -15.21 -13.32 -11.50
C GLY A 296 -13.69 -13.31 -11.25
N TRP A 297 -13.27 -13.26 -10.01
CA TRP A 297 -11.86 -13.36 -9.62
C TRP A 297 -11.24 -14.70 -10.05
N LYS A 298 -11.98 -15.79 -9.93
CA LYS A 298 -11.54 -17.11 -10.39
C LYS A 298 -11.33 -17.11 -11.90
N LEU A 299 -12.29 -16.60 -12.65
CA LEU A 299 -12.22 -16.47 -14.10
C LEU A 299 -11.01 -15.61 -14.54
N LEU A 300 -10.82 -14.45 -13.89
CA LEU A 300 -9.68 -13.55 -14.15
C LEU A 300 -8.35 -14.28 -13.89
N THR A 301 -8.26 -15.03 -12.79
CA THR A 301 -7.06 -15.74 -12.41
C THR A 301 -6.72 -16.86 -13.41
N GLU A 302 -7.70 -17.61 -13.85
CA GLU A 302 -7.53 -18.66 -14.88
C GLU A 302 -7.08 -18.07 -16.21
N ARG A 303 -7.60 -16.89 -16.58
CA ARG A 303 -7.32 -16.22 -17.85
C ARG A 303 -5.95 -15.55 -17.89
N LEU A 304 -5.54 -14.86 -16.81
CA LEU A 304 -4.37 -13.98 -16.78
C LEU A 304 -3.29 -14.37 -15.77
N GLY A 305 -3.60 -15.17 -14.76
CA GLY A 305 -2.72 -15.35 -13.60
C GLY A 305 -1.35 -15.96 -13.86
N LYS A 306 -1.12 -16.56 -15.05
CA LYS A 306 0.20 -17.04 -15.47
C LYS A 306 1.08 -15.97 -16.11
N LYS A 307 0.47 -14.88 -16.59
CA LYS A 307 1.16 -13.80 -17.31
C LYS A 307 1.22 -12.50 -16.51
N VAL A 308 0.23 -12.28 -15.64
CA VAL A 308 0.00 -11.02 -14.94
C VAL A 308 -0.15 -11.27 -13.45
N GLN A 309 0.51 -10.46 -12.64
CA GLN A 309 0.30 -10.41 -11.21
C GLN A 309 -1.10 -9.87 -10.92
N LEU A 310 -1.91 -10.63 -10.21
CA LEU A 310 -3.28 -10.29 -9.84
C LEU A 310 -3.31 -10.03 -8.33
N VAL A 311 -3.31 -8.76 -7.96
CA VAL A 311 -3.19 -8.30 -6.58
C VAL A 311 -4.58 -8.12 -5.97
N GLY A 312 -4.83 -8.76 -4.85
CA GLY A 312 -6.02 -8.50 -4.03
C GLY A 312 -5.73 -7.45 -2.95
N ASP A 313 -6.36 -6.29 -3.06
CA ASP A 313 -6.41 -5.24 -2.04
C ASP A 313 -7.71 -5.39 -1.22
N ASP A 314 -8.82 -4.86 -1.69
CA ASP A 314 -10.12 -4.99 -1.03
C ASP A 314 -10.58 -6.45 -0.94
N LEU A 315 -10.10 -7.29 -1.85
CA LEU A 315 -10.36 -8.74 -1.83
C LEU A 315 -9.84 -9.40 -0.55
N PHE A 316 -8.63 -9.07 -0.09
CA PHE A 316 -7.94 -9.75 1.02
C PHE A 316 -7.80 -8.92 2.28
N VAL A 317 -7.83 -7.60 2.18
CA VAL A 317 -7.73 -6.61 3.27
C VAL A 317 -6.65 -6.95 4.30
N THR A 318 -5.49 -7.45 3.84
CA THR A 318 -4.38 -7.88 4.71
C THR A 318 -4.77 -8.94 5.76
N ASN A 319 -5.88 -9.65 5.55
CA ASN A 319 -6.46 -10.60 6.50
C ASN A 319 -6.08 -12.04 6.15
N THR A 320 -5.39 -12.72 7.06
CA THR A 320 -4.89 -14.09 6.85
C THR A 320 -6.01 -15.11 6.63
N LYS A 321 -7.16 -14.96 7.26
CA LYS A 321 -8.30 -15.88 7.09
C LYS A 321 -8.86 -15.79 5.66
N ILE A 322 -9.02 -14.55 5.16
CA ILE A 322 -9.55 -14.30 3.81
C ILE A 322 -8.51 -14.70 2.76
N LEU A 323 -7.23 -14.39 3.00
CA LEU A 323 -6.13 -14.81 2.13
C LEU A 323 -6.07 -16.34 2.03
N GLN A 324 -6.18 -17.06 3.15
CA GLN A 324 -6.19 -18.51 3.17
C GLN A 324 -7.31 -19.08 2.29
N GLU A 325 -8.53 -18.54 2.39
CA GLU A 325 -9.65 -18.93 1.55
C GLU A 325 -9.37 -18.67 0.06
N GLY A 326 -8.78 -17.52 -0.27
CA GLY A 326 -8.38 -17.19 -1.65
C GLY A 326 -7.33 -18.14 -2.20
N ILE A 327 -6.32 -18.51 -1.41
CA ILE A 327 -5.29 -19.47 -1.77
C ILE A 327 -5.91 -20.84 -2.06
N GLU A 328 -6.79 -21.34 -1.18
CA GLU A 328 -7.47 -22.63 -1.34
C GLU A 328 -8.35 -22.67 -2.58
N LYS A 329 -8.98 -21.56 -2.94
CA LYS A 329 -9.81 -21.44 -4.15
C LYS A 329 -9.01 -21.12 -5.41
N GLY A 330 -7.71 -20.82 -5.28
CA GLY A 330 -6.84 -20.42 -6.38
C GLY A 330 -7.28 -19.10 -7.02
N ILE A 331 -7.51 -18.09 -6.19
CA ILE A 331 -7.96 -16.76 -6.57
C ILE A 331 -6.85 -15.75 -6.36
N GLY A 332 -6.54 -14.94 -7.38
CA GLY A 332 -5.41 -14.04 -7.37
C GLY A 332 -4.07 -14.77 -7.35
N ASN A 333 -2.97 -14.05 -7.24
CA ASN A 333 -1.62 -14.59 -7.07
C ASN A 333 -0.69 -13.61 -6.32
N SER A 334 -1.28 -12.56 -5.74
CA SER A 334 -0.59 -11.53 -4.95
C SER A 334 -1.55 -10.90 -3.95
N ILE A 335 -1.02 -10.39 -2.86
CA ILE A 335 -1.76 -9.60 -1.88
C ILE A 335 -1.17 -8.20 -1.74
N LEU A 336 -2.03 -7.19 -1.64
CA LEU A 336 -1.62 -5.87 -1.18
C LEU A 336 -1.59 -5.86 0.35
N ILE A 337 -0.54 -5.32 0.92
CA ILE A 337 -0.34 -5.26 2.38
C ILE A 337 -0.49 -3.80 2.83
N LYS A 338 -1.58 -3.51 3.51
CA LYS A 338 -1.87 -2.23 4.14
C LYS A 338 -1.97 -2.42 5.65
N ILE A 339 -1.00 -1.90 6.38
CA ILE A 339 -0.85 -2.15 7.83
C ILE A 339 -2.10 -1.77 8.65
N ASN A 340 -2.82 -0.72 8.22
CA ASN A 340 -4.02 -0.26 8.93
C ASN A 340 -5.29 -1.05 8.58
N GLN A 341 -5.30 -1.88 7.53
CA GLN A 341 -6.42 -2.77 7.21
C GLN A 341 -6.58 -3.90 8.23
N ILE A 342 -5.52 -4.21 8.97
CA ILE A 342 -5.52 -5.28 9.96
C ILE A 342 -5.21 -4.80 11.38
N GLY A 343 -4.32 -3.82 11.58
CA GLY A 343 -4.18 -3.07 12.82
C GLY A 343 -3.06 -3.49 13.76
N THR A 344 -2.26 -4.53 13.47
CA THR A 344 -1.04 -4.88 14.19
C THR A 344 0.08 -5.29 13.26
N LEU A 345 1.33 -5.11 13.67
CA LEU A 345 2.49 -5.57 12.91
C LEU A 345 2.55 -7.10 12.86
N THR A 346 2.23 -7.79 13.94
CA THR A 346 2.27 -9.26 14.00
C THR A 346 1.30 -9.87 12.97
N GLU A 347 0.06 -9.37 12.87
CA GLU A 347 -0.89 -9.84 11.85
C GLU A 347 -0.44 -9.46 10.43
N THR A 348 0.15 -8.27 10.26
CA THR A 348 0.71 -7.83 8.98
C THR A 348 1.80 -8.78 8.49
N PHE A 349 2.77 -9.11 9.36
CA PHE A 349 3.86 -10.02 9.03
C PHE A 349 3.35 -11.44 8.76
N ALA A 350 2.34 -11.89 9.50
CA ALA A 350 1.69 -13.18 9.25
C ALA A 350 1.05 -13.26 7.86
N ALA A 351 0.41 -12.19 7.39
CA ALA A 351 -0.17 -12.12 6.05
C ALA A 351 0.92 -12.17 4.95
N ILE A 352 2.01 -11.43 5.13
CA ILE A 352 3.17 -11.45 4.21
C ILE A 352 3.76 -12.85 4.11
N GLU A 353 4.00 -13.49 5.23
CA GLU A 353 4.61 -14.83 5.29
C GLU A 353 3.67 -15.89 4.69
N MET A 354 2.38 -15.82 4.98
CA MET A 354 1.38 -16.73 4.39
C MET A 354 1.35 -16.61 2.86
N ALA A 355 1.34 -15.40 2.31
CA ALA A 355 1.37 -15.15 0.88
C ALA A 355 2.62 -15.79 0.24
N LYS A 356 3.80 -15.50 0.77
CA LYS A 356 5.08 -16.00 0.26
C LYS A 356 5.15 -17.54 0.27
N ARG A 357 4.70 -18.18 1.34
CA ARG A 357 4.65 -19.65 1.44
C ARG A 357 3.70 -20.28 0.43
N ALA A 358 2.65 -19.59 0.04
CA ALA A 358 1.71 -20.03 -0.99
C ALA A 358 2.19 -19.75 -2.42
N GLY A 359 3.35 -19.11 -2.61
CA GLY A 359 3.86 -18.67 -3.90
C GLY A 359 3.18 -17.40 -4.43
N TYR A 360 2.41 -16.72 -3.60
CA TYR A 360 1.89 -15.37 -3.88
C TYR A 360 2.97 -14.34 -3.60
N THR A 361 2.96 -13.24 -4.35
CA THR A 361 3.76 -12.06 -4.00
C THR A 361 3.03 -11.20 -2.96
N ALA A 362 3.77 -10.38 -2.25
CA ALA A 362 3.23 -9.37 -1.35
C ALA A 362 3.72 -7.99 -1.77
N VAL A 363 2.82 -7.05 -1.94
CA VAL A 363 3.11 -5.66 -2.28
C VAL A 363 2.86 -4.80 -1.05
N ILE A 364 3.90 -4.24 -0.47
CA ILE A 364 3.75 -3.33 0.68
C ILE A 364 3.21 -2.00 0.18
N SER A 365 2.14 -1.51 0.79
CA SER A 365 1.40 -0.36 0.26
C SER A 365 1.17 0.74 1.28
N HIS A 366 1.17 1.97 0.78
CA HIS A 366 0.66 3.17 1.44
C HIS A 366 -0.87 3.19 1.47
N ARG A 367 -1.43 4.28 1.98
CA ARG A 367 -2.84 4.66 1.81
C ARG A 367 -2.93 6.05 1.15
N SER A 368 -4.13 6.44 0.71
CA SER A 368 -4.36 7.77 0.13
C SER A 368 -4.12 8.90 1.13
N GLY A 369 -4.49 8.73 2.39
CA GLY A 369 -4.12 9.61 3.49
C GLY A 369 -2.87 9.11 4.20
N GLU A 370 -1.75 9.81 4.02
CA GLU A 370 -0.45 9.46 4.58
C GLU A 370 0.09 10.55 5.50
N THR A 371 1.16 10.21 6.21
CA THR A 371 1.95 11.11 7.03
C THR A 371 3.41 11.03 6.61
N GLU A 372 4.34 11.67 7.32
CA GLU A 372 5.78 11.53 7.14
C GLU A 372 6.32 10.16 7.60
N ASP A 373 5.51 9.36 8.27
CA ASP A 373 5.92 8.02 8.73
C ASP A 373 6.35 7.16 7.54
N SER A 374 7.52 6.54 7.68
CA SER A 374 8.14 5.74 6.61
C SER A 374 8.27 4.25 6.97
N THR A 375 7.56 3.78 7.99
CA THR A 375 7.66 2.40 8.49
C THR A 375 7.45 1.35 7.41
N ILE A 376 6.56 1.60 6.42
CA ILE A 376 6.31 0.65 5.33
C ILE A 376 7.56 0.42 4.45
N ALA A 377 8.47 1.38 4.34
CA ALA A 377 9.74 1.19 3.64
C ALA A 377 10.62 0.15 4.39
N ASP A 378 10.71 0.27 5.70
CA ASP A 378 11.44 -0.68 6.55
C ASP A 378 10.80 -2.07 6.54
N ILE A 379 9.48 -2.16 6.54
CA ILE A 379 8.74 -3.42 6.40
C ILE A 379 9.07 -4.09 5.06
N ALA A 380 9.05 -3.34 3.96
CA ALA A 380 9.29 -3.89 2.62
C ALA A 380 10.68 -4.54 2.52
N VAL A 381 11.73 -3.89 3.06
CA VAL A 381 13.09 -4.44 3.08
C VAL A 381 13.22 -5.55 4.11
N GLY A 382 12.76 -5.33 5.34
CA GLY A 382 12.91 -6.31 6.44
C GLY A 382 12.22 -7.64 6.17
N THR A 383 11.12 -7.64 5.42
CA THR A 383 10.39 -8.87 5.08
C THR A 383 10.80 -9.48 3.74
N ASN A 384 11.70 -8.83 2.97
CA ASN A 384 11.96 -9.20 1.57
C ASN A 384 10.68 -9.34 0.76
N ALA A 385 9.74 -8.42 0.92
CA ALA A 385 8.48 -8.44 0.18
C ALA A 385 8.70 -8.33 -1.34
N GLY A 386 9.76 -7.65 -1.75
CA GLY A 386 10.17 -7.53 -3.14
C GLY A 386 9.46 -6.43 -3.92
N GLN A 387 8.34 -5.90 -3.43
CA GLN A 387 7.56 -4.86 -4.09
C GLN A 387 7.00 -3.85 -3.09
N ILE A 388 6.91 -2.58 -3.51
CA ILE A 388 6.28 -1.50 -2.72
C ILE A 388 5.43 -0.62 -3.65
N LYS A 389 4.24 -0.25 -3.20
CA LYS A 389 3.32 0.69 -3.84
C LYS A 389 3.14 1.88 -2.89
N THR A 390 3.79 3.01 -3.18
CA THR A 390 3.78 4.16 -2.27
C THR A 390 3.61 5.51 -2.99
N GLY A 391 2.80 5.52 -4.03
CA GLY A 391 2.41 6.70 -4.78
C GLY A 391 3.40 7.09 -5.87
N SER A 392 3.31 8.35 -6.30
CA SER A 392 4.10 8.92 -7.38
C SER A 392 5.37 9.60 -6.87
N LEU A 393 6.04 10.35 -7.75
CA LEU A 393 7.29 11.08 -7.53
C LEU A 393 7.04 12.54 -7.11
N SER A 394 5.95 12.80 -6.41
CA SER A 394 5.60 14.11 -5.82
C SER A 394 4.86 13.92 -4.51
N ARG A 395 4.72 15.00 -3.72
CA ARG A 395 4.19 15.06 -2.34
C ARG A 395 5.15 14.44 -1.31
N SER A 396 5.43 15.19 -0.26
CA SER A 396 6.42 14.83 0.78
C SER A 396 6.06 13.55 1.53
N ASP A 397 4.75 13.29 1.68
CA ASP A 397 4.23 12.09 2.31
C ASP A 397 4.58 10.80 1.53
N ARG A 398 4.73 10.89 0.20
CA ARG A 398 5.20 9.79 -0.66
C ARG A 398 6.73 9.74 -0.68
N MET A 399 7.37 10.91 -0.87
CA MET A 399 8.83 10.99 -0.89
C MET A 399 9.46 10.53 0.42
N ALA A 400 8.81 10.66 1.55
CA ALA A 400 9.29 10.15 2.84
C ALA A 400 9.65 8.66 2.77
N LYS A 401 8.82 7.85 2.11
CA LYS A 401 9.04 6.41 1.94
C LYS A 401 10.16 6.11 0.93
N TYR A 402 10.15 6.78 -0.22
CA TYR A 402 11.22 6.62 -1.23
C TYR A 402 12.58 7.07 -0.70
N ASN A 403 12.64 8.19 0.01
CA ASN A 403 13.88 8.68 0.61
C ASN A 403 14.38 7.75 1.72
N GLN A 404 13.48 7.13 2.48
CA GLN A 404 13.87 6.11 3.46
C GLN A 404 14.49 4.89 2.77
N LEU A 405 13.92 4.43 1.66
CA LEU A 405 14.49 3.33 0.87
C LEU A 405 15.89 3.68 0.31
N LEU A 406 16.11 4.93 -0.11
CA LEU A 406 17.44 5.39 -0.53
C LEU A 406 18.46 5.32 0.62
N ARG A 407 18.06 5.73 1.84
CA ARG A 407 18.94 5.62 3.04
C ARG A 407 19.23 4.16 3.39
N ILE A 408 18.23 3.30 3.28
CA ILE A 408 18.41 1.85 3.52
C ILE A 408 19.37 1.25 2.49
N GLU A 409 19.22 1.58 1.20
CA GLU A 409 20.14 1.10 0.17
C GLU A 409 21.58 1.58 0.41
N GLU A 410 21.75 2.83 0.84
CA GLU A 410 23.07 3.37 1.22
C GLU A 410 23.66 2.66 2.43
N ASP A 411 22.87 2.40 3.47
CA ASP A 411 23.30 1.66 4.67
C ASP A 411 23.70 0.21 4.36
N LEU A 412 22.99 -0.43 3.43
CA LEU A 412 23.32 -1.78 2.96
C LEU A 412 24.55 -1.83 2.08
N GLY A 413 24.85 -0.76 1.33
CA GLY A 413 25.99 -0.71 0.42
C GLY A 413 25.98 -1.86 -0.58
N ASP A 414 27.13 -2.54 -0.71
CA ASP A 414 27.32 -3.61 -1.72
C ASP A 414 26.49 -4.88 -1.46
N ILE A 415 25.87 -5.04 -0.29
CA ILE A 415 25.00 -6.17 0.01
C ILE A 415 23.55 -5.92 -0.38
N ALA A 416 23.17 -4.69 -0.74
CA ALA A 416 21.85 -4.39 -1.27
C ALA A 416 21.61 -5.14 -2.59
N THR A 417 20.45 -5.76 -2.71
CA THR A 417 20.02 -6.40 -3.96
C THR A 417 18.74 -5.76 -4.46
N TYR A 418 18.64 -5.56 -5.78
CA TYR A 418 17.43 -5.09 -6.43
C TYR A 418 16.93 -6.20 -7.38
N PRO A 419 15.78 -6.83 -7.12
CA PRO A 419 15.36 -8.02 -7.83
C PRO A 419 14.84 -7.73 -9.25
N GLY A 420 14.42 -6.49 -9.53
CA GLY A 420 13.81 -6.16 -10.81
C GLY A 420 12.65 -7.09 -11.15
N ARG A 421 12.64 -7.61 -12.37
CA ARG A 421 11.59 -8.54 -12.83
C ARG A 421 11.47 -9.81 -11.98
N ALA A 422 12.53 -10.26 -11.31
CA ALA A 422 12.50 -11.44 -10.46
C ALA A 422 11.63 -11.27 -9.21
N ALA A 423 11.25 -10.04 -8.84
CA ALA A 423 10.27 -9.78 -7.78
C ALA A 423 8.88 -10.35 -8.09
N PHE A 424 8.58 -10.58 -9.38
CA PHE A 424 7.33 -11.15 -9.86
C PHE A 424 7.45 -12.67 -10.04
N TYR A 425 7.90 -13.36 -9.01
CA TYR A 425 8.16 -14.80 -9.03
C TYR A 425 6.89 -15.67 -9.16
N ASN A 426 5.73 -15.08 -8.98
CA ASN A 426 4.42 -15.68 -9.22
C ASN A 426 4.07 -15.83 -10.72
N LEU A 427 4.85 -15.22 -11.62
CA LEU A 427 4.67 -15.26 -13.08
C LEU A 427 5.65 -16.25 -13.71
N ARG A 428 5.34 -17.54 -13.61
CA ARG A 428 6.18 -18.63 -14.13
C ARG A 428 5.46 -19.50 -15.16
#